data_6b2fc2b252fd8ca13b1f5d64ae9af793
#
_entry.id   6b2fc2b252fd8ca13b1f5d64ae9af793
#
_cell.length_a   1.000
_cell.length_b   1.000
_cell.length_c   1.000
_cell.angle_alpha   90.00
_cell.angle_beta   90.00
_cell.angle_gamma   90.00
#
_symmetry.space_group_name_H-M   'P 1'
#
loop_
_entity.id
_entity.type
_entity.pdbx_description
1 polymer ?
#
loop_
_entity_poly.entity_id
_entity_poly.type
_entity_poly.pdbx_seq_one_letter_code
_entity_poly.pdbx_strand_id
1 'polypeptide(L)'
;MKNNHCFDIATKGYVNFIPNQKQESELYSKKLFESRAYAFDAGFYDKVITEIQDMISLNFAINSNSDTREKNISDKKLPAIGIGEKNISYNLLDVGCGEGYYAAKLSENPKFNVFAIDIIKDAIIVSCKKKVPVKWMVADLTKIPMQSESVDVLLNVLTTANYEEFKRVLKNDGIIIKVIPGSDYLKEIRELVKPELRNKEYSNESVVELFEKHVKTFDIKTLNYKFPVDVHLFKQIMHMTPLTSGVDVDSLEFNTKSKNAHITIDLQILVGKK
;
A
#
# COMPACT_ATOMS: atom_id res chain seq x y z
N MET A 1 27.86 9.39 4.15
CA MET A 1 27.79 7.93 3.92
C MET A 1 29.17 7.35 4.23
N LYS A 2 29.28 6.45 5.21
CA LYS A 2 30.60 5.96 5.68
C LYS A 2 31.28 4.96 4.73
N ASN A 3 30.64 4.47 3.67
CA ASN A 3 31.16 3.33 2.90
C ASN A 3 31.11 3.50 1.37
N ASN A 4 31.00 4.66 0.80
CA ASN A 4 31.05 4.94 -0.67
C ASN A 4 30.37 3.86 -1.58
N HIS A 5 29.28 3.23 -1.12
CA HIS A 5 28.53 2.31 -1.96
C HIS A 5 27.74 3.10 -3.00
N CYS A 6 28.02 2.84 -4.26
CA CYS A 6 27.24 3.31 -5.40
C CYS A 6 26.28 2.22 -5.83
N PHE A 7 25.04 2.58 -6.12
CA PHE A 7 24.04 1.70 -6.71
C PHE A 7 23.62 2.29 -8.04
N ASP A 8 23.69 1.49 -9.08
CA ASP A 8 23.29 1.91 -10.42
C ASP A 8 21.77 1.91 -10.56
N ILE A 9 21.25 2.88 -11.31
CA ILE A 9 19.86 2.87 -11.74
C ILE A 9 19.76 1.94 -12.94
N ALA A 10 18.98 0.87 -12.82
CA ALA A 10 18.72 -0.04 -13.92
C ALA A 10 18.06 0.69 -15.09
N THR A 11 18.26 0.21 -16.31
CA THR A 11 17.68 0.79 -17.55
C THR A 11 16.17 0.99 -17.49
N LYS A 12 15.48 0.19 -16.66
CA LYS A 12 14.02 0.29 -16.44
C LYS A 12 13.62 1.34 -15.38
N GLY A 13 14.58 2.04 -14.75
CA GLY A 13 14.31 3.14 -13.83
C GLY A 13 14.15 2.74 -12.36
N TYR A 14 14.73 1.63 -11.92
CA TYR A 14 14.74 1.22 -10.50
C TYR A 14 16.17 1.01 -9.98
N VAL A 15 16.34 1.03 -8.65
CA VAL A 15 17.58 0.66 -7.97
C VAL A 15 17.40 -0.73 -7.32
N ASN A 16 18.42 -1.60 -7.46
CA ASN A 16 18.41 -2.92 -6.82
C ASN A 16 19.42 -2.95 -5.66
N PHE A 17 18.91 -3.03 -4.42
CA PHE A 17 19.74 -3.13 -3.21
C PHE A 17 20.09 -4.57 -2.81
N ILE A 18 19.52 -5.58 -3.49
CA ILE A 18 19.74 -7.00 -3.20
C ILE A 18 20.06 -7.79 -4.48
N PRO A 19 21.14 -7.43 -5.22
CA PRO A 19 21.40 -7.95 -6.56
C PRO A 19 21.61 -9.47 -6.63
N ASN A 20 22.03 -10.09 -5.53
CA ASN A 20 22.35 -11.53 -5.46
C ASN A 20 21.19 -12.40 -4.95
N GLN A 21 20.00 -11.82 -4.75
CA GLN A 21 18.84 -12.60 -4.33
C GLN A 21 18.44 -13.55 -5.45
N LYS A 22 18.37 -14.85 -5.14
CA LYS A 22 17.71 -15.82 -6.00
C LYS A 22 16.24 -15.48 -6.07
N GLN A 23 15.68 -15.47 -7.28
CA GLN A 23 14.26 -15.26 -7.47
C GLN A 23 13.54 -16.46 -6.83
N GLU A 24 13.02 -16.27 -5.62
CA GLU A 24 12.30 -17.29 -4.90
C GLU A 24 10.81 -17.11 -5.12
N SER A 25 10.21 -18.17 -5.53
CA SER A 25 8.85 -18.65 -5.56
C SER A 25 8.06 -18.43 -6.85
N GLU A 26 7.58 -19.56 -7.37
CA GLU A 26 6.53 -19.67 -8.38
C GLU A 26 5.23 -18.93 -7.97
N LEU A 27 5.05 -18.68 -6.66
CA LEU A 27 3.91 -17.98 -6.07
C LEU A 27 3.76 -16.53 -6.52
N TYR A 28 4.88 -15.83 -6.81
CA TYR A 28 4.88 -14.42 -7.18
C TYR A 28 5.42 -14.22 -8.59
N SER A 29 4.71 -14.84 -9.56
CA SER A 29 5.08 -14.74 -10.97
C SER A 29 4.77 -13.37 -11.56
N LYS A 30 5.44 -13.03 -12.65
CA LYS A 30 5.14 -11.82 -13.43
C LYS A 30 3.66 -11.75 -13.84
N LYS A 31 3.05 -12.92 -14.20
CA LYS A 31 1.62 -13.03 -14.54
C LYS A 31 0.73 -12.56 -13.38
N LEU A 32 1.07 -12.91 -12.13
CA LEU A 32 0.33 -12.47 -10.96
C LEU A 32 0.30 -10.94 -10.86
N PHE A 33 1.46 -10.28 -11.02
CA PHE A 33 1.53 -8.81 -10.95
C PHE A 33 0.86 -8.10 -12.13
N GLU A 34 0.91 -8.70 -13.32
CA GLU A 34 0.20 -8.17 -14.48
C GLU A 34 -1.33 -8.29 -14.31
N SER A 35 -1.82 -9.42 -13.78
CA SER A 35 -3.23 -9.61 -13.44
C SER A 35 -3.69 -8.66 -12.33
N ARG A 36 -2.82 -8.41 -11.33
CA ARG A 36 -3.08 -7.45 -10.26
C ARG A 36 -3.17 -6.03 -10.80
N ALA A 37 -2.24 -5.62 -11.66
CA ALA A 37 -2.29 -4.32 -12.32
C ALA A 37 -3.59 -4.14 -13.10
N TYR A 38 -4.02 -5.17 -13.86
CA TYR A 38 -5.27 -5.13 -14.59
C TYR A 38 -6.49 -4.94 -13.68
N ALA A 39 -6.60 -5.69 -12.59
CA ALA A 39 -7.71 -5.59 -11.65
C ALA A 39 -7.75 -4.21 -10.96
N PHE A 40 -6.59 -3.65 -10.62
CA PHE A 40 -6.49 -2.36 -9.96
C PHE A 40 -6.79 -1.20 -10.93
N ASP A 41 -6.34 -1.31 -12.17
CA ASP A 41 -6.67 -0.34 -13.23
C ASP A 41 -8.18 -0.37 -13.57
N ALA A 42 -8.86 -1.49 -13.33
CA ALA A 42 -10.33 -1.60 -13.40
C ALA A 42 -11.05 -0.97 -12.18
N GLY A 43 -10.33 -0.41 -11.21
CA GLY A 43 -10.89 0.28 -10.06
C GLY A 43 -11.16 -0.60 -8.83
N PHE A 44 -10.62 -1.83 -8.80
CA PHE A 44 -10.87 -2.79 -7.73
C PHE A 44 -10.59 -2.22 -6.33
N TYR A 45 -9.58 -1.35 -6.19
CA TYR A 45 -9.18 -0.71 -4.93
C TYR A 45 -9.29 0.82 -4.94
N ASP A 46 -10.07 1.41 -5.83
CA ASP A 46 -10.23 2.87 -5.88
C ASP A 46 -10.77 3.45 -4.57
N LYS A 47 -11.71 2.75 -3.91
CA LYS A 47 -12.20 3.18 -2.60
C LYS A 47 -11.13 3.12 -1.51
N VAL A 48 -10.23 2.15 -1.60
CA VAL A 48 -9.14 1.98 -0.62
C VAL A 48 -8.12 3.11 -0.75
N ILE A 49 -7.69 3.43 -1.98
CA ILE A 49 -6.73 4.53 -2.18
C ILE A 49 -7.34 5.88 -1.84
N THR A 50 -8.62 6.12 -2.15
CA THR A 50 -9.32 7.35 -1.76
C THR A 50 -9.29 7.51 -0.24
N GLU A 51 -9.62 6.46 0.50
CA GLU A 51 -9.62 6.51 1.95
C GLU A 51 -8.23 6.75 2.54
N ILE A 52 -7.19 6.11 1.96
CA ILE A 52 -5.79 6.35 2.36
C ILE A 52 -5.41 7.81 2.12
N GLN A 53 -5.79 8.40 0.98
CA GLN A 53 -5.53 9.80 0.66
C GLN A 53 -6.22 10.75 1.64
N ASP A 54 -7.46 10.46 2.02
CA ASP A 54 -8.22 11.25 3.00
C ASP A 54 -7.58 11.18 4.38
N MET A 55 -7.18 10.01 4.84
CA MET A 55 -6.48 9.83 6.12
C MET A 55 -5.13 10.56 6.15
N ILE A 56 -4.35 10.51 5.08
CA ILE A 56 -3.09 11.27 4.98
C ILE A 56 -3.39 12.76 5.06
N SER A 57 -4.34 13.25 4.25
CA SER A 57 -4.68 14.67 4.17
C SER A 57 -5.16 15.21 5.53
N LEU A 58 -5.99 14.45 6.23
CA LEU A 58 -6.50 14.82 7.55
C LEU A 58 -5.37 14.94 8.59
N ASN A 59 -4.41 14.00 8.57
CA ASN A 59 -3.31 13.99 9.53
C ASN A 59 -2.34 15.15 9.32
N PHE A 60 -2.03 15.49 8.09
CA PHE A 60 -1.15 16.63 7.79
C PHE A 60 -1.86 17.98 7.93
N ALA A 61 -3.16 18.08 7.68
CA ALA A 61 -3.95 19.27 7.96
C ALA A 61 -4.03 19.55 9.47
N ILE A 62 -4.16 18.55 10.32
CA ILE A 62 -4.14 18.69 11.78
C ILE A 62 -2.78 19.22 12.25
N ASN A 63 -1.69 18.70 11.70
CA ASN A 63 -0.34 19.15 12.08
C ASN A 63 -0.06 20.61 11.64
N SER A 64 -0.55 21.04 10.47
CA SER A 64 -0.41 22.44 10.03
C SER A 64 -1.17 23.45 10.91
N ASN A 65 -2.27 23.01 11.55
CA ASN A 65 -3.03 23.84 12.47
C ASN A 65 -2.41 23.91 13.89
N SER A 66 -1.55 22.96 14.28
CA SER A 66 -0.88 23.00 15.59
C SER A 66 0.27 24.01 15.64
N ASP A 67 0.93 24.26 14.52
CA ASP A 67 1.99 25.28 14.43
C ASP A 67 1.47 26.73 14.49
N THR A 68 0.15 26.93 14.37
CA THR A 68 -0.49 28.25 14.45
C THR A 68 -1.14 28.55 15.80
N ARG A 69 -1.08 27.62 16.80
CA ARG A 69 -1.78 27.80 18.10
C ARG A 69 -1.02 28.55 19.20
N GLU A 70 0.16 29.06 18.94
CA GLU A 70 0.86 29.97 19.86
C GLU A 70 1.08 31.35 19.26
N LYS A 71 0.03 32.08 18.92
CA LYS A 71 0.05 33.58 18.89
C LYS A 71 -1.35 34.17 18.94
N ASN A 72 -1.69 34.60 20.15
CA ASN A 72 -2.59 35.70 20.53
C ASN A 72 -3.84 36.01 19.68
N ILE A 73 -4.97 35.75 20.32
CA ILE A 73 -6.27 36.35 20.04
C ILE A 73 -6.19 37.87 20.29
N SER A 74 -5.98 38.68 19.29
CA SER A 74 -6.52 40.03 19.14
C SER A 74 -6.22 40.52 17.72
N ASP A 75 -7.27 41.09 17.11
CA ASP A 75 -7.33 41.83 15.86
C ASP A 75 -7.69 41.08 14.59
N LYS A 76 -8.97 41.22 14.28
CA LYS A 76 -9.57 41.03 12.96
C LYS A 76 -8.89 41.93 11.93
N LYS A 77 -8.05 41.36 11.10
CA LYS A 77 -7.77 41.85 9.72
C LYS A 77 -7.47 40.63 8.86
N LEU A 78 -8.24 40.47 7.76
CA LEU A 78 -7.89 39.53 6.69
C LEU A 78 -6.46 39.82 6.25
N PRO A 79 -5.52 38.88 6.28
CA PRO A 79 -4.23 39.09 5.67
C PRO A 79 -4.37 38.90 4.16
N ALA A 80 -3.87 39.91 3.47
CA ALA A 80 -3.57 39.88 2.07
C ALA A 80 -2.67 38.70 1.71
N ILE A 81 -2.85 38.20 0.49
CA ILE A 81 -2.00 37.23 -0.22
C ILE A 81 -0.53 37.47 0.13
N GLY A 82 -0.01 36.70 1.06
CA GLY A 82 1.41 36.74 1.51
C GLY A 82 2.21 35.64 0.82
N ILE A 83 3.06 36.06 -0.08
CA ILE A 83 4.21 35.41 -0.70
C ILE A 83 4.93 34.54 0.35
N GLY A 84 5.01 33.21 0.13
CA GLY A 84 5.92 32.35 0.88
C GLY A 84 5.31 31.07 1.48
N GLU A 85 4.43 30.34 0.77
CA GLU A 85 4.25 28.93 1.11
C GLU A 85 5.57 28.21 0.80
N LYS A 86 6.33 27.87 1.84
CA LYS A 86 7.40 26.87 1.72
C LYS A 86 6.75 25.65 1.05
N ASN A 87 7.27 25.24 -0.10
CA ASN A 87 6.89 23.98 -0.74
C ASN A 87 7.26 22.84 0.22
N ILE A 88 6.34 22.53 1.13
CA ILE A 88 6.51 21.43 2.07
C ILE A 88 6.31 20.16 1.25
N SER A 89 7.37 19.36 1.13
CA SER A 89 7.35 18.06 0.49
C SER A 89 7.48 16.98 1.55
N TYR A 90 6.57 16.00 1.52
CA TYR A 90 6.54 14.87 2.45
C TYR A 90 7.13 13.62 1.78
N ASN A 91 7.99 12.90 2.47
CA ASN A 91 8.51 11.62 2.00
C ASN A 91 7.52 10.51 2.35
N LEU A 92 6.98 9.86 1.34
CA LEU A 92 6.09 8.72 1.47
C LEU A 92 6.81 7.46 1.02
N LEU A 93 6.76 6.41 1.84
CA LEU A 93 7.34 5.11 1.55
C LEU A 93 6.25 4.03 1.49
N ASP A 94 6.07 3.41 0.32
CA ASP A 94 5.20 2.24 0.12
C ASP A 94 6.05 0.96 0.27
N VAL A 95 5.77 0.18 1.32
CA VAL A 95 6.56 -1.02 1.69
C VAL A 95 5.83 -2.29 1.28
N GLY A 96 6.46 -3.10 0.42
CA GLY A 96 5.83 -4.24 -0.22
C GLY A 96 4.86 -3.77 -1.29
N CYS A 97 5.30 -2.83 -2.13
CA CYS A 97 4.45 -2.08 -3.07
C CYS A 97 3.88 -2.93 -4.22
N GLY A 98 4.35 -4.15 -4.42
CA GLY A 98 3.94 -5.00 -5.52
C GLY A 98 4.15 -4.33 -6.88
N GLU A 99 3.09 -4.29 -7.71
CA GLU A 99 3.08 -3.64 -9.02
C GLU A 99 2.90 -2.11 -8.94
N GLY A 100 2.96 -1.54 -7.73
CA GLY A 100 3.08 -0.11 -7.49
C GLY A 100 1.81 0.73 -7.68
N TYR A 101 0.63 0.16 -7.50
CA TYR A 101 -0.64 0.88 -7.65
C TYR A 101 -0.76 2.06 -6.68
N TYR A 102 -0.60 1.80 -5.37
CA TYR A 102 -0.74 2.83 -4.34
C TYR A 102 0.32 3.92 -4.47
N ALA A 103 1.59 3.52 -4.66
CA ALA A 103 2.68 4.47 -4.86
C ALA A 103 2.43 5.37 -6.07
N ALA A 104 1.95 4.81 -7.19
CA ALA A 104 1.64 5.58 -8.40
C ALA A 104 0.51 6.59 -8.14
N LYS A 105 -0.60 6.17 -7.54
CA LYS A 105 -1.73 7.05 -7.20
C LYS A 105 -1.34 8.17 -6.23
N LEU A 106 -0.55 7.85 -5.22
CA LEU A 106 -0.09 8.85 -4.25
C LEU A 106 0.91 9.83 -4.85
N SER A 107 1.67 9.44 -5.88
CA SER A 107 2.61 10.32 -6.58
C SER A 107 1.93 11.38 -7.47
N GLU A 108 0.62 11.26 -7.71
CA GLU A 108 -0.18 12.29 -8.40
C GLU A 108 -0.27 13.59 -7.58
N ASN A 109 -0.10 13.52 -6.26
CA ASN A 109 -0.02 14.70 -5.41
C ASN A 109 1.41 15.21 -5.34
N PRO A 110 1.71 16.43 -5.85
CA PRO A 110 3.06 16.98 -5.92
C PRO A 110 3.69 17.27 -4.54
N LYS A 111 2.92 17.23 -3.46
CA LYS A 111 3.44 17.35 -2.09
C LYS A 111 4.17 16.10 -1.63
N PHE A 112 4.06 14.97 -2.34
CA PHE A 112 4.71 13.73 -1.96
C PHE A 112 5.95 13.41 -2.81
N ASN A 113 7.02 13.11 -2.11
CA ASN A 113 8.21 12.44 -2.63
C ASN A 113 8.02 10.95 -2.41
N VAL A 114 7.57 10.22 -3.43
CA VAL A 114 7.18 8.82 -3.25
C VAL A 114 8.34 7.89 -3.53
N PHE A 115 8.59 7.02 -2.56
CA PHE A 115 9.52 5.90 -2.61
C PHE A 115 8.71 4.61 -2.49
N ALA A 116 9.10 3.57 -3.21
CA ALA A 116 8.41 2.29 -3.16
C ALA A 116 9.40 1.13 -3.20
N ILE A 117 9.22 0.18 -2.29
CA ILE A 117 10.09 -1.00 -2.18
C ILE A 117 9.28 -2.28 -2.28
N ASP A 118 9.84 -3.24 -2.99
CA ASP A 118 9.41 -4.63 -2.96
C ASP A 118 10.63 -5.55 -3.07
N ILE A 119 10.52 -6.71 -2.45
CA ILE A 119 11.58 -7.72 -2.54
C ILE A 119 11.56 -8.43 -3.90
N ILE A 120 10.39 -8.48 -4.55
CA ILE A 120 10.17 -9.15 -5.82
C ILE A 120 10.54 -8.23 -6.98
N LYS A 121 11.64 -8.54 -7.65
CA LYS A 121 12.15 -7.77 -8.78
C LYS A 121 11.14 -7.63 -9.92
N ASP A 122 10.38 -8.69 -10.22
CA ASP A 122 9.39 -8.66 -11.30
C ASP A 122 8.22 -7.71 -11.00
N ALA A 123 7.82 -7.58 -9.73
CA ALA A 123 6.86 -6.59 -9.28
C ALA A 123 7.34 -5.16 -9.60
N ILE A 124 8.58 -4.84 -9.22
CA ILE A 124 9.19 -3.53 -9.49
C ILE A 124 9.33 -3.27 -11.00
N ILE A 125 9.65 -4.30 -11.80
CA ILE A 125 9.70 -4.16 -13.26
C ILE A 125 8.32 -3.82 -13.84
N VAL A 126 7.24 -4.39 -13.30
CA VAL A 126 5.87 -4.03 -13.69
C VAL A 126 5.56 -2.60 -13.26
N SER A 127 5.91 -2.19 -12.04
CA SER A 127 5.72 -0.82 -11.53
C SER A 127 6.38 0.24 -12.41
N CYS A 128 7.59 -0.01 -12.90
CA CYS A 128 8.32 0.92 -13.77
C CYS A 128 7.59 1.25 -15.08
N LYS A 129 6.70 0.37 -15.54
CA LYS A 129 5.89 0.63 -16.76
C LYS A 129 4.92 1.80 -16.61
N LYS A 130 4.56 2.17 -15.37
CA LYS A 130 3.61 3.26 -15.07
C LYS A 130 4.16 4.65 -15.39
N LYS A 131 5.50 4.82 -15.52
CA LYS A 131 6.19 6.08 -15.88
C LYS A 131 5.78 7.29 -15.03
N VAL A 132 5.61 7.07 -13.74
CA VAL A 132 5.24 8.10 -12.74
C VAL A 132 6.47 8.51 -11.90
N PRO A 133 6.44 9.66 -11.19
CA PRO A 133 7.59 10.17 -10.43
C PRO A 133 7.81 9.43 -9.10
N VAL A 134 7.84 8.10 -9.13
CA VAL A 134 8.12 7.23 -7.99
C VAL A 134 9.53 6.69 -8.06
N LYS A 135 10.21 6.65 -6.93
CA LYS A 135 11.55 6.06 -6.80
C LYS A 135 11.42 4.58 -6.46
N TRP A 136 11.45 3.74 -7.50
CA TRP A 136 11.29 2.29 -7.41
C TRP A 136 12.56 1.60 -6.92
N MET A 137 12.44 0.69 -5.96
CA MET A 137 13.59 -0.01 -5.38
C MET A 137 13.28 -1.49 -5.15
N VAL A 138 14.19 -2.37 -5.55
CA VAL A 138 14.18 -3.77 -5.11
C VAL A 138 14.94 -3.83 -3.79
N ALA A 139 14.22 -4.09 -2.69
CA ALA A 139 14.80 -4.07 -1.35
C ALA A 139 14.00 -4.95 -0.38
N ASP A 140 14.67 -5.40 0.67
CA ASP A 140 14.07 -6.14 1.77
C ASP A 140 13.51 -5.17 2.82
N LEU A 141 12.26 -5.36 3.22
CA LEU A 141 11.61 -4.55 4.25
C LEU A 141 12.22 -4.74 5.66
N THR A 142 13.01 -5.80 5.84
CA THR A 142 13.77 -6.01 7.10
C THR A 142 15.06 -5.18 7.15
N LYS A 143 15.44 -4.53 6.03
CA LYS A 143 16.59 -3.65 5.92
C LYS A 143 16.33 -2.55 4.88
N ILE A 144 15.43 -1.66 5.22
CA ILE A 144 14.95 -0.60 4.33
C ILE A 144 16.09 0.37 3.98
N PRO A 145 16.38 0.62 2.68
CA PRO A 145 17.50 1.46 2.23
C PRO A 145 17.19 2.97 2.36
N MET A 146 16.60 3.36 3.47
CA MET A 146 16.27 4.75 3.82
C MET A 146 17.01 5.15 5.11
N GLN A 147 17.31 6.44 5.24
CA GLN A 147 17.90 6.98 6.47
C GLN A 147 16.88 6.89 7.62
N SER A 148 17.40 6.83 8.85
CA SER A 148 16.55 6.94 10.03
C SER A 148 15.83 8.29 10.04
N GLU A 149 14.58 8.30 10.51
CA GLU A 149 13.77 9.53 10.68
C GLU A 149 13.65 10.36 9.40
N SER A 150 13.50 9.70 8.24
CA SER A 150 13.43 10.37 6.93
C SER A 150 12.07 10.28 6.25
N VAL A 151 11.16 9.45 6.76
CA VAL A 151 9.85 9.15 6.16
C VAL A 151 8.75 9.83 6.96
N ASP A 152 7.85 10.55 6.30
CA ASP A 152 6.68 11.20 6.91
C ASP A 152 5.48 10.25 6.94
N VAL A 153 5.26 9.49 5.85
CA VAL A 153 4.19 8.51 5.71
C VAL A 153 4.76 7.17 5.29
N LEU A 154 4.51 6.14 6.08
CA LEU A 154 4.82 4.76 5.72
C LEU A 154 3.52 4.02 5.41
N LEU A 155 3.39 3.50 4.20
CA LEU A 155 2.27 2.70 3.74
C LEU A 155 2.66 1.22 3.70
N ASN A 156 1.79 0.35 4.23
CA ASN A 156 1.98 -1.10 4.26
C ASN A 156 0.65 -1.80 3.97
N VAL A 157 0.41 -2.16 2.71
CA VAL A 157 -0.88 -2.68 2.24
C VAL A 157 -0.80 -4.17 1.95
N LEU A 158 -1.57 -4.98 2.69
CA LEU A 158 -1.72 -6.42 2.48
C LEU A 158 -0.37 -7.17 2.40
N THR A 159 0.60 -6.72 3.17
CA THR A 159 1.94 -7.31 3.23
C THR A 159 2.43 -7.43 4.67
N THR A 160 3.51 -8.19 4.88
CA THR A 160 4.14 -8.35 6.19
C THR A 160 4.72 -7.03 6.70
N ALA A 161 4.99 -6.95 8.01
CA ALA A 161 5.55 -5.77 8.64
C ALA A 161 6.84 -6.11 9.41
N ASN A 162 7.79 -5.17 9.41
CA ASN A 162 8.91 -5.14 10.34
C ASN A 162 8.87 -3.80 11.09
N TYR A 163 8.26 -3.80 12.25
CA TYR A 163 8.00 -2.56 13.01
C TYR A 163 9.28 -1.88 13.52
N GLU A 164 10.38 -2.62 13.72
CA GLU A 164 11.65 -2.03 14.11
C GLU A 164 12.23 -1.17 12.97
N GLU A 165 12.23 -1.71 11.73
CA GLU A 165 12.65 -0.94 10.55
C GLU A 165 11.67 0.19 10.23
N PHE A 166 10.36 -0.05 10.40
CA PHE A 166 9.34 0.98 10.19
C PHE A 166 9.56 2.17 11.15
N LYS A 167 9.74 1.90 12.46
CA LYS A 167 10.06 2.92 13.45
C LYS A 167 11.40 3.61 13.20
N ARG A 168 12.40 2.86 12.72
CA ARG A 168 13.71 3.44 12.40
C ARG A 168 13.62 4.49 11.30
N VAL A 169 12.91 4.20 10.21
CA VAL A 169 12.84 5.12 9.06
C VAL A 169 11.81 6.23 9.25
N LEU A 170 10.78 6.02 10.07
CA LEU A 170 9.71 6.97 10.31
C LEU A 170 10.20 8.14 11.16
N LYS A 171 9.84 9.37 10.80
CA LYS A 171 10.03 10.57 11.62
C LYS A 171 9.19 10.48 12.91
N ASN A 172 9.53 11.28 13.92
CA ASN A 172 8.80 11.28 15.20
C ASN A 172 7.32 11.66 15.03
N ASP A 173 7.01 12.57 14.11
CA ASP A 173 5.64 13.00 13.77
C ASP A 173 5.05 12.23 12.58
N GLY A 174 5.78 11.25 12.05
CA GLY A 174 5.35 10.45 10.92
C GLY A 174 4.24 9.46 11.28
N ILE A 175 3.49 9.04 10.27
CA ILE A 175 2.40 8.07 10.43
C ILE A 175 2.67 6.77 9.67
N ILE A 176 2.18 5.67 10.25
CA ILE A 176 2.09 4.37 9.59
C ILE A 176 0.63 4.14 9.23
N ILE A 177 0.38 3.80 7.97
CA ILE A 177 -0.92 3.34 7.48
C ILE A 177 -0.77 1.89 7.07
N LYS A 178 -1.44 1.00 7.80
CA LYS A 178 -1.44 -0.43 7.52
C LYS A 178 -2.82 -0.88 7.10
N VAL A 179 -2.89 -1.57 5.95
CA VAL A 179 -4.13 -2.18 5.46
C VAL A 179 -4.05 -3.69 5.62
N ILE A 180 -5.06 -4.26 6.27
CA ILE A 180 -5.16 -5.70 6.53
C ILE A 180 -6.50 -6.24 6.04
N PRO A 181 -6.59 -7.55 5.68
CA PRO A 181 -7.85 -8.15 5.27
C PRO A 181 -8.80 -8.30 6.46
N GLY A 182 -10.08 -8.08 6.22
CA GLY A 182 -11.18 -8.45 7.12
C GLY A 182 -11.64 -9.89 6.92
N SER A 183 -12.64 -10.31 7.70
CA SER A 183 -13.16 -11.69 7.68
C SER A 183 -13.74 -12.09 6.33
N ASP A 184 -14.38 -11.14 5.64
CA ASP A 184 -15.08 -11.36 4.37
C ASP A 184 -14.21 -11.04 3.13
N TYR A 185 -12.93 -10.70 3.32
CA TYR A 185 -12.06 -10.36 2.20
C TYR A 185 -11.93 -11.50 1.20
N LEU A 186 -12.32 -11.26 -0.07
CA LEU A 186 -12.33 -12.23 -1.18
C LEU A 186 -13.07 -13.54 -0.85
N LYS A 187 -14.16 -13.48 -0.07
CA LYS A 187 -14.88 -14.69 0.38
C LYS A 187 -15.37 -15.55 -0.76
N GLU A 188 -15.82 -14.96 -1.86
CA GLU A 188 -16.33 -15.69 -3.03
C GLU A 188 -15.21 -16.53 -3.66
N ILE A 189 -13.99 -16.03 -3.71
CA ILE A 189 -12.82 -16.78 -4.18
C ILE A 189 -12.44 -17.88 -3.18
N ARG A 190 -12.39 -17.55 -1.87
CA ARG A 190 -12.08 -18.53 -0.83
C ARG A 190 -13.06 -19.71 -0.82
N GLU A 191 -14.34 -19.42 -0.97
CA GLU A 191 -15.39 -20.44 -1.04
C GLU A 191 -15.27 -21.35 -2.27
N LEU A 192 -14.80 -20.79 -3.38
CA LEU A 192 -14.62 -21.53 -4.63
C LEU A 192 -13.40 -22.45 -4.60
N VAL A 193 -12.26 -21.96 -4.07
CA VAL A 193 -10.98 -22.69 -4.14
C VAL A 193 -10.70 -23.55 -2.92
N LYS A 194 -11.32 -23.25 -1.78
CA LYS A 194 -11.16 -23.96 -0.50
C LYS A 194 -12.49 -24.11 0.22
N PRO A 195 -13.44 -24.91 -0.33
CA PRO A 195 -14.77 -25.07 0.26
C PRO A 195 -14.75 -25.51 1.73
N GLU A 196 -13.71 -26.26 2.13
CA GLU A 196 -13.48 -26.69 3.50
C GLU A 196 -13.21 -25.54 4.50
N LEU A 197 -12.89 -24.35 4.00
CA LEU A 197 -12.67 -23.16 4.82
C LEU A 197 -13.92 -22.28 4.97
N ARG A 198 -15.06 -22.64 4.38
CA ARG A 198 -16.30 -21.84 4.42
C ARG A 198 -16.73 -21.46 5.83
N ASN A 199 -16.55 -22.38 6.79
CA ASN A 199 -16.97 -22.21 8.19
C ASN A 199 -15.81 -21.84 9.13
N LYS A 200 -14.60 -21.58 8.60
CA LYS A 200 -13.49 -21.08 9.41
C LYS A 200 -13.54 -19.57 9.45
N GLU A 201 -13.85 -19.03 10.62
CA GLU A 201 -13.72 -17.60 10.86
C GLU A 201 -12.25 -17.17 10.68
N TYR A 202 -12.05 -16.22 9.80
CA TYR A 202 -10.77 -15.55 9.69
C TYR A 202 -10.76 -14.40 10.71
N SER A 203 -9.80 -14.43 11.63
CA SER A 203 -9.55 -13.33 12.55
C SER A 203 -8.25 -12.62 12.20
N ASN A 204 -8.27 -11.31 12.25
CA ASN A 204 -7.09 -10.44 12.11
C ASN A 204 -6.66 -9.83 13.46
N GLU A 205 -7.26 -10.25 14.57
CA GLU A 205 -6.99 -9.73 15.92
C GLU A 205 -5.50 -9.74 16.26
N SER A 206 -4.81 -10.84 16.01
CA SER A 206 -3.37 -10.95 16.27
C SER A 206 -2.53 -9.94 15.47
N VAL A 207 -2.97 -9.55 14.27
CA VAL A 207 -2.29 -8.54 13.45
C VAL A 207 -2.57 -7.14 14.00
N VAL A 208 -3.79 -6.88 14.47
CA VAL A 208 -4.17 -5.62 15.14
C VAL A 208 -3.40 -5.48 16.44
N GLU A 209 -3.41 -6.49 17.31
CA GLU A 209 -2.66 -6.51 18.57
C GLU A 209 -1.16 -6.27 18.35
N LEU A 210 -0.59 -6.92 17.32
CA LEU A 210 0.82 -6.71 16.99
C LEU A 210 1.09 -5.28 16.52
N PHE A 211 0.18 -4.68 15.74
CA PHE A 211 0.28 -3.27 15.34
C PHE A 211 0.25 -2.36 16.56
N GLU A 212 -0.74 -2.51 17.44
CA GLU A 212 -0.93 -1.69 18.64
C GLU A 212 0.20 -1.83 19.66
N LYS A 213 0.85 -2.99 19.72
CA LYS A 213 2.04 -3.22 20.54
C LYS A 213 3.23 -2.37 20.10
N HIS A 214 3.33 -2.05 18.83
CA HIS A 214 4.51 -1.36 18.26
C HIS A 214 4.28 0.11 17.98
N VAL A 215 3.04 0.54 17.74
CA VAL A 215 2.70 1.91 17.38
C VAL A 215 1.48 2.39 18.16
N LYS A 216 1.44 3.68 18.48
CA LYS A 216 0.26 4.28 19.09
C LYS A 216 -0.83 4.45 18.02
N THR A 217 -1.77 3.52 17.99
CA THR A 217 -2.94 3.57 17.10
C THR A 217 -3.84 4.75 17.50
N PHE A 218 -4.33 5.50 16.52
CA PHE A 218 -5.24 6.61 16.77
C PHE A 218 -6.46 6.61 15.84
N ASP A 219 -6.45 5.83 14.77
CA ASP A 219 -7.59 5.67 13.88
C ASP A 219 -7.65 4.25 13.31
N ILE A 220 -8.86 3.70 13.22
CA ILE A 220 -9.14 2.40 12.60
C ILE A 220 -10.40 2.56 11.76
N LYS A 221 -10.31 2.27 10.48
CA LYS A 221 -11.45 2.31 9.57
C LYS A 221 -11.68 0.99 8.87
N THR A 222 -12.93 0.54 8.83
CA THR A 222 -13.34 -0.64 8.07
C THR A 222 -13.94 -0.24 6.74
N LEU A 223 -13.47 -0.86 5.67
CA LEU A 223 -14.04 -0.76 4.34
C LEU A 223 -14.64 -2.11 3.95
N ASN A 224 -15.95 -2.15 3.77
CA ASN A 224 -16.63 -3.34 3.27
C ASN A 224 -17.52 -2.96 2.10
N TYR A 225 -17.24 -3.50 0.92
CA TYR A 225 -18.03 -3.26 -0.28
C TYR A 225 -17.94 -4.41 -1.26
N LYS A 226 -18.94 -4.47 -2.14
CA LYS A 226 -19.02 -5.42 -3.24
C LYS A 226 -18.56 -4.75 -4.53
N PHE A 227 -17.59 -5.35 -5.20
CA PHE A 227 -17.09 -4.87 -6.48
C PHE A 227 -17.66 -5.75 -7.61
N PRO A 228 -18.37 -5.16 -8.60
CA PRO A 228 -18.94 -5.92 -9.68
C PRO A 228 -17.86 -6.48 -10.60
N VAL A 229 -18.00 -7.71 -11.04
CA VAL A 229 -17.03 -8.37 -11.92
C VAL A 229 -17.73 -9.09 -13.07
N ASP A 230 -17.12 -9.02 -14.24
CA ASP A 230 -17.39 -9.94 -15.34
C ASP A 230 -16.48 -11.18 -15.25
N VAL A 231 -16.65 -12.13 -16.17
CA VAL A 231 -15.84 -13.38 -16.23
C VAL A 231 -14.35 -13.07 -16.34
N HIS A 232 -14.00 -12.11 -17.20
CA HIS A 232 -12.60 -11.82 -17.49
C HIS A 232 -11.92 -11.20 -16.26
N LEU A 233 -12.53 -10.16 -15.67
CA LEU A 233 -12.03 -9.51 -14.47
C LEU A 233 -11.98 -10.47 -13.27
N PHE A 234 -12.98 -11.35 -13.13
CA PHE A 234 -12.96 -12.37 -12.09
C PHE A 234 -11.73 -13.28 -12.21
N LYS A 235 -11.43 -13.78 -13.43
CA LYS A 235 -10.23 -14.59 -13.66
C LYS A 235 -8.94 -13.82 -13.37
N GLN A 236 -8.87 -12.54 -13.71
CA GLN A 236 -7.72 -11.69 -13.36
C GLN A 236 -7.57 -11.54 -11.84
N ILE A 237 -8.69 -11.33 -11.12
CA ILE A 237 -8.67 -11.27 -9.65
C ILE A 237 -8.23 -12.59 -9.04
N MET A 238 -8.65 -13.73 -9.61
CA MET A 238 -8.14 -15.03 -9.18
C MET A 238 -6.64 -15.19 -9.42
N HIS A 239 -6.12 -14.79 -10.58
CA HIS A 239 -4.69 -14.88 -10.88
C HIS A 239 -3.83 -13.92 -10.04
N MET A 240 -4.39 -12.82 -9.51
CA MET A 240 -3.63 -11.83 -8.73
C MET A 240 -3.41 -12.21 -7.26
N THR A 241 -4.12 -13.22 -6.76
CA THR A 241 -4.06 -13.59 -5.34
C THR A 241 -3.33 -14.90 -5.11
N PRO A 242 -2.48 -15.00 -4.06
CA PRO A 242 -1.87 -16.27 -3.65
C PRO A 242 -2.87 -17.32 -3.19
N LEU A 243 -4.13 -16.94 -2.90
CA LEU A 243 -5.18 -17.87 -2.47
C LEU A 243 -5.45 -18.98 -3.49
N THR A 244 -5.23 -18.71 -4.77
CA THR A 244 -5.46 -19.64 -5.89
C THR A 244 -4.20 -20.40 -6.29
N SER A 245 -3.15 -20.35 -5.50
CA SER A 245 -1.92 -21.10 -5.78
C SER A 245 -2.21 -22.60 -5.88
N GLY A 246 -1.79 -23.22 -6.98
CA GLY A 246 -2.03 -24.62 -7.27
C GLY A 246 -3.43 -24.93 -7.86
N VAL A 247 -4.26 -23.91 -8.12
CA VAL A 247 -5.56 -24.05 -8.76
C VAL A 247 -5.44 -23.71 -10.24
N ASP A 248 -5.96 -24.56 -11.10
CA ASP A 248 -6.12 -24.25 -12.53
C ASP A 248 -7.33 -23.30 -12.71
N VAL A 249 -7.04 -22.00 -12.60
CA VAL A 249 -8.04 -20.93 -12.70
C VAL A 249 -8.73 -20.90 -14.07
N ASP A 250 -8.02 -21.29 -15.12
CA ASP A 250 -8.52 -21.19 -16.48
C ASP A 250 -9.56 -22.30 -16.77
N SER A 251 -9.49 -23.44 -16.05
CA SER A 251 -10.46 -24.53 -16.13
C SER A 251 -11.73 -24.29 -15.29
N LEU A 252 -11.74 -23.30 -14.38
CA LEU A 252 -12.89 -23.05 -13.53
C LEU A 252 -14.04 -22.40 -14.33
N GLU A 253 -15.22 -23.03 -14.26
CA GLU A 253 -16.46 -22.44 -14.76
C GLU A 253 -17.00 -21.41 -13.76
N PHE A 254 -16.96 -20.15 -14.14
CA PHE A 254 -17.59 -19.08 -13.37
C PHE A 254 -19.00 -18.84 -13.91
N ASN A 255 -20.00 -19.09 -13.07
CA ASN A 255 -21.39 -18.90 -13.46
C ASN A 255 -21.76 -17.40 -13.45
N THR A 256 -21.47 -16.71 -14.56
CA THR A 256 -21.85 -15.29 -14.77
C THR A 256 -23.32 -15.09 -15.15
N LYS A 257 -24.14 -16.14 -15.22
CA LYS A 257 -25.59 -16.00 -15.46
C LYS A 257 -26.28 -15.18 -14.36
N SER A 258 -25.66 -15.03 -13.21
CA SER A 258 -26.06 -14.03 -12.22
C SER A 258 -25.67 -12.63 -12.72
N LYS A 259 -26.68 -11.80 -13.07
CA LYS A 259 -26.50 -10.38 -13.44
C LYS A 259 -25.81 -9.53 -12.36
N ASN A 260 -25.45 -10.12 -11.20
CA ASN A 260 -24.90 -9.46 -10.02
C ASN A 260 -23.62 -10.16 -9.50
N ALA A 261 -22.78 -10.70 -10.39
CA ALA A 261 -21.51 -11.25 -9.96
C ALA A 261 -20.64 -10.16 -9.35
N HIS A 262 -20.13 -10.41 -8.14
CA HIS A 262 -19.31 -9.46 -7.39
C HIS A 262 -18.24 -10.18 -6.58
N ILE A 263 -17.22 -9.45 -6.18
CA ILE A 263 -16.21 -9.85 -5.20
C ILE A 263 -16.31 -8.92 -3.99
N THR A 264 -16.30 -9.50 -2.82
CA THR A 264 -16.32 -8.75 -1.56
C THR A 264 -14.91 -8.26 -1.22
N ILE A 265 -14.78 -6.95 -1.05
CA ILE A 265 -13.61 -6.30 -0.48
C ILE A 265 -13.97 -5.94 0.96
N ASP A 266 -13.28 -6.57 1.91
CA ASP A 266 -13.42 -6.32 3.33
C ASP A 266 -12.03 -6.10 3.92
N LEU A 267 -11.74 -4.85 4.28
CA LEU A 267 -10.42 -4.41 4.70
C LEU A 267 -10.52 -3.54 5.95
N GLN A 268 -9.48 -3.59 6.78
CA GLN A 268 -9.29 -2.62 7.86
C GLN A 268 -8.04 -1.78 7.56
N ILE A 269 -8.17 -0.48 7.76
CA ILE A 269 -7.07 0.49 7.66
C ILE A 269 -6.76 0.95 9.06
N LEU A 270 -5.54 0.66 9.51
CA LEU A 270 -5.01 1.04 10.81
C LEU A 270 -4.06 2.21 10.63
N VAL A 271 -4.22 3.28 11.40
CA VAL A 271 -3.33 4.44 11.39
C VAL A 271 -2.73 4.62 12.77
N GLY A 272 -1.40 4.76 12.81
CA GLY A 272 -0.68 4.91 14.06
C GLY A 272 0.57 5.78 13.92
N LYS A 273 1.09 6.22 15.05
CA LYS A 273 2.34 6.98 15.19
C LYS A 273 3.39 6.15 15.93
N LYS A 274 4.64 6.53 15.69
CA LYS A 274 5.80 5.96 16.39
C LYS A 274 5.69 6.13 17.90
#